data_03e03443ee42c15417c368ed8f9ced58
#
_entry.id   03e03443ee42c15417c368ed8f9ced58
#
_cell.length_a   1.000
_cell.length_b   1.000
_cell.length_c   1.000
_cell.angle_alpha   90.00
_cell.angle_beta   90.00
_cell.angle_gamma   90.00
#
_symmetry.space_group_name_H-M   'P 1'
#
loop_
_entity.id
_entity.type
_entity.pdbx_description
1 polymer ?
#
loop_
_entity_poly.entity_id
_entity_poly.type
_entity_poly.pdbx_seq_one_letter_code
_entity_poly.pdbx_strand_id
1 'polypeptide(L)'
;MTAALVLHPRSEPLLWLQLIAFGAMPLEVLLLLVLLAGTDPGPVPGLERLLVWGLGVLAPTLLLWKRPADFCSLLLAQVPIRARSDQQRRLASLQDALAPRLLLAIGAVLLLPAFWWLDGAAAMAGNSSPLVAGNRLVVLLLAIPLLALLLWQWHQLSQSLWLLSRPSTDLAAATPLSTTSLDNDRLCLGIPLLLLAPLEISAVRQPVAVEPQQTTEDEQGRDLDEEVS
;
A
#
# COMPACT_ATOMS: atom_id res chain seq x y z
N MET A 1 -24.12 11.24 22.83
CA MET A 1 -22.71 11.68 22.65
C MET A 1 -22.06 10.70 21.70
N THR A 2 -21.97 11.03 20.41
CA THR A 2 -21.26 10.25 19.39
C THR A 2 -19.76 10.45 19.65
N ALA A 3 -19.08 9.39 20.13
CA ALA A 3 -17.63 9.39 20.22
C ALA A 3 -17.09 9.75 18.83
N ALA A 4 -16.38 10.87 18.72
CA ALA A 4 -15.71 11.26 17.49
C ALA A 4 -14.74 10.13 17.17
N LEU A 5 -15.01 9.37 16.10
CA LEU A 5 -14.12 8.33 15.60
C LEU A 5 -12.79 9.04 15.28
N VAL A 6 -11.77 8.79 16.07
CA VAL A 6 -10.44 9.32 15.82
C VAL A 6 -9.96 8.69 14.52
N LEU A 7 -9.94 9.49 13.45
CA LEU A 7 -9.43 9.09 12.15
C LEU A 7 -7.93 8.73 12.29
N HIS A 8 -7.59 7.46 12.13
CA HIS A 8 -6.20 7.01 12.24
C HIS A 8 -5.84 6.17 11.01
N PRO A 9 -4.69 6.40 10.33
CA PRO A 9 -4.29 5.62 9.15
C PRO A 9 -4.22 4.10 9.43
N ARG A 10 -3.82 3.72 10.66
CA ARG A 10 -3.68 2.30 11.07
C ARG A 10 -5.00 1.56 11.21
N SER A 11 -6.15 2.25 11.26
CA SER A 11 -7.48 1.60 11.28
C SER A 11 -7.92 1.11 9.89
N GLU A 12 -7.20 1.46 8.83
CA GLU A 12 -7.54 1.05 7.48
C GLU A 12 -6.98 -0.35 7.17
N PRO A 13 -7.83 -1.40 7.03
CA PRO A 13 -7.39 -2.77 6.84
C PRO A 13 -6.67 -2.99 5.50
N LEU A 14 -6.97 -2.19 4.48
CA LEU A 14 -6.36 -2.32 3.16
C LEU A 14 -4.85 -2.06 3.18
N LEU A 15 -4.38 -1.12 4.01
CA LEU A 15 -2.95 -0.85 4.16
C LEU A 15 -2.21 -2.07 4.72
N TRP A 16 -2.80 -2.75 5.69
CA TRP A 16 -2.23 -3.98 6.26
C TRP A 16 -2.26 -5.14 5.28
N LEU A 17 -3.36 -5.25 4.50
CA LEU A 17 -3.48 -6.28 3.48
C LEU A 17 -2.39 -6.15 2.41
N GLN A 18 -2.02 -4.92 2.02
CA GLN A 18 -0.91 -4.67 1.10
C GLN A 18 0.45 -5.06 1.68
N LEU A 19 0.67 -4.84 2.99
CA LEU A 19 1.87 -5.32 3.66
C LEU A 19 1.96 -6.86 3.65
N ILE A 20 0.83 -7.54 3.86
CA ILE A 20 0.77 -9.00 3.79
C ILE A 20 1.00 -9.48 2.35
N ALA A 21 0.42 -8.80 1.36
CA ALA A 21 0.59 -9.13 -0.06
C ALA A 21 2.06 -9.05 -0.52
N PHE A 22 2.89 -8.22 0.12
CA PHE A 22 4.34 -8.19 -0.10
C PHE A 22 5.00 -9.55 0.15
N GLY A 23 4.44 -10.38 1.03
CA GLY A 23 4.90 -11.75 1.27
C GLY A 23 4.84 -12.66 0.04
N ALA A 24 4.11 -12.29 -1.02
CA ALA A 24 4.07 -13.02 -2.29
C ALA A 24 5.30 -12.73 -3.20
N MET A 25 6.00 -11.61 -3.02
CA MET A 25 7.15 -11.24 -3.87
C MET A 25 8.23 -12.32 -3.98
N PRO A 26 8.64 -13.03 -2.91
CA PRO A 26 9.62 -14.11 -3.04
C PRO A 26 9.15 -15.23 -3.96
N LEU A 27 7.85 -15.56 -3.97
CA LEU A 27 7.27 -16.58 -4.85
C LEU A 27 7.28 -16.10 -6.30
N GLU A 28 7.02 -14.82 -6.55
CA GLU A 28 7.07 -14.23 -7.89
C GLU A 28 8.50 -14.18 -8.44
N VAL A 29 9.48 -13.84 -7.58
CA VAL A 29 10.90 -13.91 -7.94
C VAL A 29 11.32 -15.34 -8.25
N LEU A 30 10.87 -16.32 -7.45
CA LEU A 30 11.12 -17.73 -7.72
C LEU A 30 10.47 -18.18 -9.03
N LEU A 31 9.23 -17.78 -9.28
CA LEU A 31 8.53 -18.07 -10.53
C LEU A 31 9.27 -17.49 -11.73
N LEU A 32 9.75 -16.24 -11.61
CA LEU A 32 10.55 -15.60 -12.65
C LEU A 32 11.87 -16.34 -12.89
N LEU A 33 12.55 -16.79 -11.81
CA LEU A 33 13.76 -17.60 -11.90
C LEU A 33 13.50 -18.92 -12.64
N VAL A 34 12.46 -19.66 -12.25
CA VAL A 34 12.08 -20.95 -12.87
C VAL A 34 11.71 -20.77 -14.33
N LEU A 35 11.00 -19.67 -14.65
CA LEU A 35 10.63 -19.33 -16.02
C LEU A 35 11.87 -19.07 -16.88
N LEU A 36 12.80 -18.26 -16.41
CA LEU A 36 14.04 -17.92 -17.11
C LEU A 36 14.97 -19.13 -17.27
N ALA A 37 15.01 -20.02 -16.27
CA ALA A 37 15.86 -21.23 -16.27
C ALA A 37 15.50 -22.22 -17.39
N GLY A 38 14.31 -22.12 -17.97
CA GLY A 38 13.84 -23.02 -19.03
C GLY A 38 14.41 -22.76 -20.41
N THR A 39 15.19 -21.69 -20.60
CA THR A 39 15.69 -21.27 -21.92
C THR A 39 17.13 -20.78 -21.89
N ASP A 40 17.87 -21.07 -22.94
CA ASP A 40 19.19 -20.52 -23.14
C ASP A 40 19.13 -18.99 -23.41
N PRO A 41 20.19 -18.26 -23.04
CA PRO A 41 20.31 -16.87 -23.43
C PRO A 41 20.24 -16.69 -24.94
N GLY A 42 19.50 -15.69 -25.40
CA GLY A 42 19.38 -15.38 -26.81
C GLY A 42 20.68 -14.78 -27.39
N PRO A 43 20.66 -14.44 -28.70
CA PRO A 43 21.86 -13.96 -29.41
C PRO A 43 22.39 -12.61 -28.88
N VAL A 44 21.52 -11.79 -28.28
CA VAL A 44 21.90 -10.47 -27.69
C VAL A 44 21.27 -10.32 -26.31
N PRO A 45 21.79 -11.05 -25.28
CA PRO A 45 21.15 -11.12 -23.95
C PRO A 45 20.97 -9.77 -23.28
N GLY A 46 21.91 -8.85 -23.48
CA GLY A 46 21.85 -7.49 -22.92
C GLY A 46 20.67 -6.68 -23.45
N LEU A 47 20.44 -6.73 -24.76
CA LEU A 47 19.29 -6.04 -25.39
C LEU A 47 17.96 -6.66 -24.96
N GLU A 48 17.87 -7.99 -24.91
CA GLU A 48 16.68 -8.70 -24.43
C GLU A 48 16.29 -8.27 -23.02
N ARG A 49 17.27 -8.25 -22.10
CA ARG A 49 17.06 -7.81 -20.70
C ARG A 49 16.60 -6.36 -20.62
N LEU A 50 17.20 -5.47 -21.39
CA LEU A 50 16.81 -4.06 -21.42
C LEU A 50 15.40 -3.87 -21.98
N LEU A 51 15.02 -4.59 -23.03
CA LEU A 51 13.67 -4.54 -23.59
C LEU A 51 12.63 -5.06 -22.62
N VAL A 52 12.87 -6.21 -21.97
CA VAL A 52 11.97 -6.79 -20.98
C VAL A 52 11.83 -5.87 -19.77
N TRP A 53 12.94 -5.32 -19.25
CA TRP A 53 12.90 -4.34 -18.17
C TRP A 53 12.20 -3.04 -18.62
N GLY A 54 12.46 -2.56 -19.82
CA GLY A 54 11.80 -1.37 -20.38
C GLY A 54 10.28 -1.50 -20.44
N LEU A 55 9.79 -2.66 -20.89
CA LEU A 55 8.36 -2.92 -21.00
C LEU A 55 7.72 -3.32 -19.67
N GLY A 56 8.40 -4.13 -18.86
CA GLY A 56 7.87 -4.66 -17.60
C GLY A 56 8.05 -3.75 -16.41
N VAL A 57 9.04 -2.84 -16.45
CA VAL A 57 9.35 -1.97 -15.30
C VAL A 57 9.27 -0.50 -15.68
N LEU A 58 10.02 -0.04 -16.68
CA LEU A 58 10.08 1.40 -17.00
C LEU A 58 8.74 1.94 -17.49
N ALA A 59 8.05 1.24 -18.39
CA ALA A 59 6.75 1.68 -18.90
C ALA A 59 5.68 1.77 -17.78
N PRO A 60 5.49 0.73 -16.91
CA PRO A 60 4.61 0.86 -15.74
C PRO A 60 5.05 1.95 -14.75
N THR A 61 6.37 2.15 -14.55
CA THR A 61 6.88 3.23 -13.70
C THR A 61 6.42 4.60 -14.20
N LEU A 62 6.54 4.86 -15.49
CA LEU A 62 6.10 6.11 -16.09
C LEU A 62 4.58 6.32 -15.96
N LEU A 63 3.81 5.24 -16.08
CA LEU A 63 2.36 5.27 -15.87
C LEU A 63 2.03 5.61 -14.41
N LEU A 64 2.64 4.89 -13.45
CA LEU A 64 2.43 5.07 -12.02
C LEU A 64 2.96 6.41 -11.50
N TRP A 65 3.97 6.98 -12.16
CA TRP A 65 4.45 8.34 -11.86
C TRP A 65 3.41 9.41 -12.18
N LYS A 66 2.71 9.25 -13.31
CA LYS A 66 1.65 10.17 -13.77
C LYS A 66 0.34 9.93 -13.03
N ARG A 67 -0.03 8.65 -12.84
CA ARG A 67 -1.25 8.21 -12.17
C ARG A 67 -0.87 7.19 -11.10
N PRO A 68 -0.64 7.62 -9.85
CA PRO A 68 -0.29 6.71 -8.78
C PRO A 68 -1.37 5.63 -8.59
N ALA A 69 -0.94 4.41 -8.31
CA ALA A 69 -1.88 3.35 -7.96
C ALA A 69 -2.64 3.74 -6.70
N ASP A 70 -3.93 3.53 -6.72
CA ASP A 70 -4.76 3.79 -5.57
C ASP A 70 -4.58 2.69 -4.50
N PHE A 71 -4.42 3.06 -3.23
CA PHE A 71 -4.23 2.08 -2.15
C PHE A 71 -5.47 1.21 -1.91
N CYS A 72 -6.66 1.65 -2.35
CA CYS A 72 -7.87 0.84 -2.31
C CYS A 72 -7.94 -0.21 -3.44
N SER A 73 -6.89 -0.33 -4.26
CA SER A 73 -6.79 -1.26 -5.37
C SER A 73 -5.75 -2.34 -5.09
N LEU A 74 -6.17 -3.60 -5.00
CA LEU A 74 -5.33 -4.78 -4.75
C LEU A 74 -5.06 -5.58 -6.04
N LEU A 75 -4.91 -4.94 -7.16
CA LEU A 75 -4.71 -5.52 -8.49
C LEU A 75 -5.91 -6.36 -9.00
N LEU A 76 -6.33 -7.38 -8.24
CA LEU A 76 -7.47 -8.25 -8.61
C LEU A 76 -8.81 -7.72 -8.11
N ALA A 77 -8.82 -7.04 -6.98
CA ALA A 77 -10.02 -6.52 -6.34
C ALA A 77 -9.79 -5.09 -5.85
N GLN A 78 -10.85 -4.28 -5.85
CA GLN A 78 -10.79 -2.90 -5.37
C GLN A 78 -12.05 -2.53 -4.59
N VAL A 79 -11.94 -1.50 -3.75
CA VAL A 79 -13.10 -0.85 -3.15
C VAL A 79 -13.75 0.06 -4.20
N PRO A 80 -15.07 -0.10 -4.48
CA PRO A 80 -15.76 0.78 -5.42
C PRO A 80 -15.61 2.25 -5.01
N ILE A 81 -15.26 3.12 -5.94
CA ILE A 81 -15.01 4.55 -5.68
C ILE A 81 -16.19 5.20 -4.96
N ARG A 82 -17.42 4.83 -5.31
CA ARG A 82 -18.65 5.38 -4.70
C ARG A 82 -18.90 4.87 -3.27
N ALA A 83 -18.32 3.73 -2.88
CA ALA A 83 -18.47 3.13 -1.56
C ALA A 83 -17.37 3.52 -0.58
N ARG A 84 -16.41 4.35 -1.00
CA ARG A 84 -15.26 4.77 -0.17
C ARG A 84 -15.71 5.73 0.93
N SER A 85 -15.20 5.45 2.13
CA SER A 85 -15.38 6.33 3.29
C SER A 85 -14.62 7.66 3.13
N ASP A 86 -15.00 8.68 3.90
CA ASP A 86 -14.27 9.95 3.94
C ASP A 86 -12.82 9.76 4.38
N GLN A 87 -12.55 8.82 5.29
CA GLN A 87 -11.19 8.47 5.70
C GLN A 87 -10.37 7.95 4.53
N GLN A 88 -10.90 7.03 3.73
CA GLN A 88 -10.23 6.50 2.55
C GLN A 88 -9.94 7.57 1.51
N ARG A 89 -10.88 8.52 1.32
CA ARG A 89 -10.68 9.64 0.39
C ARG A 89 -9.63 10.65 0.88
N ARG A 90 -9.49 10.84 2.21
CA ARG A 90 -8.41 11.63 2.82
C ARG A 90 -7.06 10.93 2.72
N LEU A 91 -7.00 9.62 2.96
CA LEU A 91 -5.79 8.82 2.76
C LEU A 91 -5.31 8.88 1.31
N ALA A 92 -6.24 8.80 0.35
CA ALA A 92 -5.91 8.94 -1.06
C ALA A 92 -5.26 10.29 -1.41
N SER A 93 -5.65 11.40 -0.76
CA SER A 93 -5.00 12.70 -1.00
C SER A 93 -3.55 12.74 -0.49
N LEU A 94 -3.21 12.00 0.56
CA LEU A 94 -1.86 11.93 1.11
C LEU A 94 -0.88 11.09 0.26
N GLN A 95 -1.39 10.33 -0.74
CA GLN A 95 -0.55 9.57 -1.67
C GLN A 95 0.23 10.46 -2.66
N ASP A 96 -0.16 11.72 -2.87
CA ASP A 96 0.48 12.63 -3.83
C ASP A 96 1.86 13.14 -3.37
N ALA A 97 2.36 12.69 -2.23
CA ALA A 97 3.65 13.06 -1.73
C ALA A 97 4.79 12.59 -2.68
N LEU A 98 5.88 13.35 -2.67
CA LEU A 98 7.07 13.03 -3.48
C LEU A 98 7.76 11.72 -3.03
N ALA A 99 7.73 11.40 -1.73
CA ALA A 99 8.42 10.24 -1.18
C ALA A 99 7.97 8.90 -1.78
N PRO A 100 6.68 8.55 -1.91
CA PRO A 100 6.25 7.32 -2.60
C PRO A 100 6.67 7.27 -4.07
N ARG A 101 6.71 8.41 -4.75
CA ARG A 101 7.16 8.50 -6.15
C ARG A 101 8.66 8.22 -6.27
N LEU A 102 9.47 8.77 -5.37
CA LEU A 102 10.90 8.48 -5.33
C LEU A 102 11.17 7.01 -4.99
N LEU A 103 10.43 6.41 -4.07
CA LEU A 103 10.53 4.98 -3.75
C LEU A 103 10.15 4.12 -4.94
N LEU A 104 9.14 4.50 -5.73
CA LEU A 104 8.81 3.83 -7.00
C LEU A 104 10.00 3.87 -7.97
N ALA A 105 10.61 5.04 -8.17
CA ALA A 105 11.78 5.19 -9.05
C ALA A 105 12.98 4.36 -8.56
N ILE A 106 13.24 4.34 -7.26
CA ILE A 106 14.28 3.50 -6.66
C ILE A 106 13.99 2.02 -6.94
N GLY A 107 12.77 1.54 -6.74
CA GLY A 107 12.37 0.17 -7.05
C GLY A 107 12.59 -0.17 -8.53
N ALA A 108 12.22 0.72 -9.44
CA ALA A 108 12.42 0.53 -10.87
C ALA A 108 13.91 0.40 -11.23
N VAL A 109 14.77 1.25 -10.66
CA VAL A 109 16.23 1.20 -10.87
C VAL A 109 16.82 -0.09 -10.28
N LEU A 110 16.40 -0.50 -9.10
CA LEU A 110 16.89 -1.73 -8.44
C LEU A 110 16.46 -3.01 -9.17
N LEU A 111 15.27 -3.01 -9.79
CA LEU A 111 14.79 -4.16 -10.56
C LEU A 111 15.64 -4.44 -11.82
N LEU A 112 16.39 -3.48 -12.36
CA LEU A 112 17.27 -3.72 -13.50
C LEU A 112 18.44 -4.67 -13.14
N PRO A 113 19.32 -4.35 -12.17
CA PRO A 113 20.40 -5.25 -11.77
C PRO A 113 19.88 -6.55 -11.16
N ALA A 114 18.74 -6.51 -10.44
CA ALA A 114 18.11 -7.70 -9.89
C ALA A 114 17.66 -8.67 -11.00
N PHE A 115 16.99 -8.17 -12.03
CA PHE A 115 16.57 -8.97 -13.17
C PHE A 115 17.78 -9.50 -13.96
N TRP A 116 18.83 -8.66 -14.10
CA TRP A 116 20.07 -9.06 -14.77
C TRP A 116 20.76 -10.21 -14.04
N TRP A 117 20.87 -10.09 -12.73
CA TRP A 117 21.42 -11.14 -11.89
C TRP A 117 20.57 -12.40 -11.92
N LEU A 118 19.25 -12.26 -11.87
CA LEU A 118 18.31 -13.39 -11.88
C LEU A 118 18.38 -14.20 -13.17
N ASP A 119 18.43 -13.53 -14.34
CA ASP A 119 18.58 -14.19 -15.64
C ASP A 119 19.95 -14.89 -15.77
N GLY A 120 21.02 -14.29 -15.22
CA GLY A 120 22.33 -14.93 -15.11
C GLY A 120 22.34 -16.17 -14.21
N ALA A 121 21.69 -16.09 -13.05
CA ALA A 121 21.54 -17.21 -12.13
C ALA A 121 20.64 -18.33 -12.70
N ALA A 122 19.61 -17.95 -13.43
CA ALA A 122 18.70 -18.88 -14.13
C ALA A 122 19.44 -19.75 -15.15
N ALA A 123 20.43 -19.22 -15.86
CA ALA A 123 21.24 -19.96 -16.81
C ALA A 123 22.01 -21.13 -16.15
N MET A 124 22.39 -20.98 -14.87
CA MET A 124 23.05 -22.06 -14.10
C MET A 124 22.06 -23.13 -13.60
N ALA A 125 20.78 -22.80 -13.51
CA ALA A 125 19.73 -23.68 -12.99
C ALA A 125 18.93 -24.40 -14.11
N GLY A 126 19.36 -24.30 -15.37
CA GLY A 126 18.62 -24.79 -16.54
C GLY A 126 18.15 -26.23 -16.46
N ASN A 127 18.97 -27.11 -15.88
CA ASN A 127 18.63 -28.53 -15.71
C ASN A 127 17.48 -28.81 -14.72
N SER A 128 17.11 -27.82 -13.91
CA SER A 128 16.08 -27.94 -12.87
C SER A 128 14.73 -27.34 -13.29
N SER A 129 14.65 -26.73 -14.47
CA SER A 129 13.43 -26.10 -14.94
C SER A 129 12.45 -27.13 -15.52
N PRO A 130 11.15 -27.05 -15.20
CA PRO A 130 10.12 -27.85 -15.86
C PRO A 130 9.85 -27.41 -17.31
N LEU A 131 10.39 -26.26 -17.74
CA LEU A 131 10.20 -25.66 -19.06
C LEU A 131 11.42 -25.87 -19.98
N VAL A 132 12.14 -26.97 -19.82
CA VAL A 132 13.34 -27.28 -20.63
C VAL A 132 13.04 -27.18 -22.13
N ALA A 133 13.91 -26.45 -22.86
CA ALA A 133 13.78 -26.16 -24.30
C ALA A 133 12.59 -25.25 -24.67
N GLY A 134 12.12 -24.42 -23.74
CA GLY A 134 11.10 -23.40 -24.01
C GLY A 134 11.57 -22.36 -25.04
N ASN A 135 10.63 -21.79 -25.79
CA ASN A 135 10.93 -20.67 -26.68
C ASN A 135 11.31 -19.43 -25.86
N ARG A 136 12.55 -18.92 -26.03
CA ARG A 136 13.07 -17.75 -25.32
C ARG A 136 12.14 -16.55 -25.42
N LEU A 137 11.57 -16.27 -26.59
CA LEU A 137 10.65 -15.15 -26.77
C LEU A 137 9.40 -15.27 -25.89
N VAL A 138 8.83 -16.47 -25.79
CA VAL A 138 7.65 -16.72 -24.94
C VAL A 138 8.00 -16.48 -23.47
N VAL A 139 9.16 -16.96 -23.03
CA VAL A 139 9.65 -16.77 -21.65
C VAL A 139 9.84 -15.29 -21.35
N LEU A 140 10.46 -14.54 -22.26
CA LEU A 140 10.65 -13.09 -22.10
C LEU A 140 9.30 -12.33 -22.07
N LEU A 141 8.35 -12.72 -22.91
CA LEU A 141 6.99 -12.14 -22.90
C LEU A 141 6.26 -12.43 -21.57
N LEU A 142 6.45 -13.60 -20.98
CA LEU A 142 5.88 -13.94 -19.66
C LEU A 142 6.63 -13.23 -18.51
N ALA A 143 7.91 -12.94 -18.66
CA ALA A 143 8.68 -12.20 -17.67
C ALA A 143 8.22 -10.74 -17.55
N ILE A 144 7.71 -10.11 -18.61
CA ILE A 144 7.22 -8.73 -18.61
C ILE A 144 6.11 -8.51 -17.57
N PRO A 145 4.98 -9.25 -17.58
CA PRO A 145 3.93 -9.06 -16.59
C PRO A 145 4.37 -9.42 -15.16
N LEU A 146 5.28 -10.37 -14.97
CA LEU A 146 5.83 -10.70 -13.64
C LEU A 146 6.66 -9.53 -13.09
N LEU A 147 7.51 -8.90 -13.89
CA LEU A 147 8.25 -7.71 -13.50
C LEU A 147 7.32 -6.53 -13.20
N ALA A 148 6.26 -6.35 -13.99
CA ALA A 148 5.26 -5.32 -13.76
C ALA A 148 4.51 -5.56 -12.44
N LEU A 149 4.21 -6.81 -12.11
CA LEU A 149 3.59 -7.20 -10.85
C LEU A 149 4.52 -6.93 -9.65
N LEU A 150 5.79 -7.31 -9.74
CA LEU A 150 6.80 -7.01 -8.72
C LEU A 150 6.93 -5.50 -8.47
N LEU A 151 6.95 -4.69 -9.52
CA LEU A 151 6.98 -3.24 -9.41
C LEU A 151 5.70 -2.69 -8.78
N TRP A 152 4.53 -3.22 -9.16
CA TRP A 152 3.25 -2.84 -8.57
C TRP A 152 3.22 -3.10 -7.08
N GLN A 153 3.61 -4.30 -6.65
CA GLN A 153 3.66 -4.67 -5.23
C GLN A 153 4.65 -3.79 -4.45
N TRP A 154 5.83 -3.53 -5.01
CA TRP A 154 6.79 -2.60 -4.43
C TRP A 154 6.20 -1.20 -4.24
N HIS A 155 5.47 -0.70 -5.23
CA HIS A 155 4.82 0.61 -5.17
C HIS A 155 3.73 0.63 -4.10
N GLN A 156 2.86 -0.38 -4.05
CA GLN A 156 1.81 -0.49 -3.03
C GLN A 156 2.39 -0.60 -1.62
N LEU A 157 3.44 -1.38 -1.43
CA LEU A 157 4.17 -1.47 -0.16
C LEU A 157 4.70 -0.09 0.26
N SER A 158 5.38 0.60 -0.65
CA SER A 158 5.96 1.92 -0.39
C SER A 158 4.90 2.93 0.01
N GLN A 159 3.76 2.94 -0.66
CA GLN A 159 2.62 3.80 -0.34
C GLN A 159 2.00 3.45 1.02
N SER A 160 1.82 2.16 1.31
CA SER A 160 1.23 1.71 2.58
C SER A 160 2.11 2.06 3.76
N LEU A 161 3.43 1.85 3.65
CA LEU A 161 4.39 2.26 4.68
C LEU A 161 4.37 3.78 4.89
N TRP A 162 4.32 4.55 3.80
CA TRP A 162 4.21 6.00 3.86
C TRP A 162 2.95 6.45 4.57
N LEU A 163 1.77 5.92 4.20
CA LEU A 163 0.50 6.28 4.81
C LEU A 163 0.43 5.86 6.29
N LEU A 164 0.91 4.67 6.65
CA LEU A 164 0.95 4.18 8.03
C LEU A 164 1.90 5.00 8.92
N SER A 165 2.91 5.66 8.34
CA SER A 165 3.83 6.54 9.06
C SER A 165 3.24 7.93 9.34
N ARG A 166 2.09 8.28 8.75
CA ARG A 166 1.46 9.59 8.95
C ARG A 166 0.75 9.68 10.30
N PRO A 167 0.88 10.80 11.02
CA PRO A 167 0.10 11.04 12.23
C PRO A 167 -1.38 11.27 11.88
N SER A 168 -2.26 11.05 12.85
CA SER A 168 -3.70 11.30 12.71
C SER A 168 -4.03 12.77 12.43
N THR A 169 -3.18 13.71 12.84
CA THR A 169 -3.31 15.14 12.56
C THR A 169 -3.26 15.44 11.08
N ASP A 170 -2.34 14.80 10.34
CA ASP A 170 -2.23 15.00 8.88
C ASP A 170 -3.48 14.48 8.17
N LEU A 171 -4.01 13.34 8.63
CA LEU A 171 -5.24 12.78 8.08
C LEU A 171 -6.46 13.68 8.36
N ALA A 172 -6.53 14.25 9.57
CA ALA A 172 -7.62 15.18 9.93
C ALA A 172 -7.57 16.48 9.12
N ALA A 173 -6.36 16.98 8.84
CA ALA A 173 -6.14 18.19 8.03
C ALA A 173 -6.32 17.95 6.52
N ALA A 174 -6.19 16.70 6.05
CA ALA A 174 -6.29 16.36 4.64
C ALA A 174 -7.72 16.57 4.12
N THR A 175 -7.85 17.18 2.95
CA THR A 175 -9.14 17.29 2.26
C THR A 175 -9.47 15.99 1.52
N PRO A 176 -10.68 15.44 1.66
CA PRO A 176 -11.06 14.23 0.96
C PRO A 176 -11.11 14.47 -0.56
N LEU A 177 -10.49 13.60 -1.34
CA LEU A 177 -10.57 13.68 -2.80
C LEU A 177 -12.01 13.44 -3.27
N SER A 178 -12.40 14.16 -4.32
CA SER A 178 -13.69 13.92 -4.99
C SER A 178 -13.67 12.57 -5.72
N THR A 179 -14.84 12.00 -5.95
CA THR A 179 -14.96 10.77 -6.75
C THR A 179 -14.45 10.96 -8.17
N THR A 180 -14.63 12.13 -8.74
CA THR A 180 -14.14 12.49 -10.08
C THR A 180 -12.62 12.57 -10.13
N SER A 181 -11.97 13.16 -9.11
CA SER A 181 -10.51 13.19 -9.02
C SER A 181 -9.92 11.80 -8.82
N LEU A 182 -10.57 10.94 -8.01
CA LEU A 182 -10.13 9.56 -7.83
C LEU A 182 -10.17 8.76 -9.15
N ASP A 183 -11.19 8.97 -9.97
CA ASP A 183 -11.34 8.27 -11.24
C ASP A 183 -10.33 8.75 -12.30
N ASN A 184 -10.05 10.06 -12.33
CA ASN A 184 -9.19 10.66 -13.34
C ASN A 184 -7.70 10.58 -12.99
N ASP A 185 -7.34 10.77 -11.72
CA ASP A 185 -5.96 10.98 -11.28
C ASP A 185 -5.31 9.74 -10.67
N ARG A 186 -6.11 8.68 -10.39
CA ARG A 186 -5.65 7.43 -9.77
C ARG A 186 -5.78 6.25 -10.72
N LEU A 187 -4.82 5.33 -10.63
CA LEU A 187 -4.92 4.05 -11.31
C LEU A 187 -5.64 3.06 -10.39
N CYS A 188 -6.91 2.80 -10.68
CA CYS A 188 -7.73 1.83 -9.97
C CYS A 188 -7.81 0.55 -10.79
N LEU A 189 -7.15 -0.52 -10.34
CA LEU A 189 -7.18 -1.84 -10.96
C LEU A 189 -7.96 -2.81 -10.09
N GLY A 190 -8.63 -3.76 -10.72
CA GLY A 190 -9.35 -4.83 -10.04
C GLY A 190 -10.87 -4.73 -10.13
N ILE A 191 -11.52 -5.83 -9.76
CA ILE A 191 -12.97 -5.94 -9.75
C ILE A 191 -13.52 -5.23 -8.50
N PRO A 192 -14.55 -4.38 -8.58
CA PRO A 192 -15.06 -3.59 -7.46
C PRO A 192 -15.89 -4.42 -6.49
N LEU A 193 -15.24 -5.32 -5.74
CA LEU A 193 -15.89 -6.30 -4.85
C LEU A 193 -15.58 -6.11 -3.36
N LEU A 194 -14.58 -5.28 -3.01
CA LEU A 194 -14.14 -5.16 -1.61
C LEU A 194 -15.02 -4.16 -0.85
N LEU A 195 -15.70 -4.66 0.18
CA LEU A 195 -16.42 -3.88 1.18
C LEU A 195 -15.82 -4.27 2.55
N LEU A 196 -14.83 -3.53 3.03
CA LEU A 196 -14.14 -3.79 4.29
C LEU A 196 -14.54 -2.73 5.32
N ALA A 197 -14.95 -3.19 6.50
CA ALA A 197 -15.17 -2.32 7.64
C ALA A 197 -13.83 -1.87 8.24
N PRO A 198 -13.71 -0.65 8.79
CA PRO A 198 -12.54 -0.19 9.52
C PRO A 198 -12.23 -1.10 10.71
N LEU A 199 -10.93 -1.27 11.01
CA LEU A 199 -10.49 -1.99 12.21
C LEU A 199 -10.83 -1.16 13.45
N GLU A 200 -11.49 -1.78 14.43
CA GLU A 200 -11.69 -1.20 15.75
C GLU A 200 -10.37 -1.26 16.54
N ILE A 201 -9.57 -0.21 16.43
CA ILE A 201 -8.41 -0.05 17.29
C ILE A 201 -8.95 0.52 18.60
N SER A 202 -9.00 -0.30 19.65
CA SER A 202 -9.31 0.17 21.00
C SER A 202 -8.33 1.29 21.33
N ALA A 203 -8.82 2.53 21.33
CA ALA A 203 -8.06 3.65 21.84
C ALA A 203 -7.64 3.27 23.27
N VAL A 204 -6.34 3.21 23.53
CA VAL A 204 -5.82 3.11 24.90
C VAL A 204 -6.57 4.17 25.70
N ARG A 205 -7.41 3.75 26.65
CA ARG A 205 -8.12 4.65 27.55
C ARG A 205 -7.08 5.59 28.14
N GLN A 206 -7.06 6.83 27.69
CA GLN A 206 -6.37 7.86 28.45
C GLN A 206 -7.00 7.83 29.83
N PRO A 207 -6.20 7.79 30.90
CA PRO A 207 -6.74 7.89 32.26
C PRO A 207 -7.61 9.15 32.27
N VAL A 208 -8.89 8.97 32.55
CA VAL A 208 -9.79 10.08 32.84
C VAL A 208 -9.12 10.85 33.93
N ALA A 209 -8.69 12.07 33.64
CA ALA A 209 -8.25 13.00 34.66
C ALA A 209 -9.42 13.08 35.67
N VAL A 210 -9.19 12.55 36.86
CA VAL A 210 -10.13 12.64 37.98
C VAL A 210 -10.25 14.14 38.27
N GLU A 211 -11.36 14.71 37.85
CA GLU A 211 -11.73 16.07 38.18
C GLU A 211 -11.80 16.12 39.72
N PRO A 212 -11.08 17.03 40.39
CA PRO A 212 -11.11 17.08 41.84
C PRO A 212 -12.56 17.35 42.29
N GLN A 213 -13.14 16.43 43.00
CA GLN A 213 -14.42 16.64 43.67
C GLN A 213 -14.27 17.89 44.54
N GLN A 214 -14.91 18.97 44.13
CA GLN A 214 -15.16 20.11 45.00
C GLN A 214 -16.00 19.59 46.21
N THR A 215 -15.34 19.47 47.30
CA THR A 215 -15.95 19.20 48.61
C THR A 215 -16.90 20.35 48.88
N THR A 216 -18.18 20.07 48.80
CA THR A 216 -19.24 20.96 49.37
C THR A 216 -19.16 20.87 50.87
N GLU A 217 -18.21 21.61 51.46
CA GLU A 217 -18.18 22.00 52.88
C GLU A 217 -18.79 23.39 53.03
N ASP A 218 -20.07 23.54 52.81
CA ASP A 218 -20.77 24.81 53.11
C ASP A 218 -22.28 24.62 53.34
N GLU A 219 -22.69 23.57 54.05
CA GLU A 219 -24.11 23.45 54.40
C GLU A 219 -24.36 22.87 55.81
N GLN A 220 -23.44 23.08 56.78
CA GLN A 220 -23.64 22.63 58.17
C GLN A 220 -23.37 23.73 59.20
N GLY A 221 -23.50 24.99 58.87
CA GLY A 221 -23.24 26.13 59.77
C GLY A 221 -24.41 27.07 59.98
N ARG A 222 -25.69 26.69 59.67
CA ARG A 222 -26.80 27.67 59.70
C ARG A 222 -28.03 27.31 60.53
N ASP A 223 -27.99 26.22 61.27
CA ASP A 223 -29.17 25.80 62.11
C ASP A 223 -28.94 25.78 63.59
N LEU A 224 -28.02 26.57 64.15
CA LEU A 224 -27.82 26.62 65.62
C LEU A 224 -28.03 27.98 66.24
N ASP A 225 -28.52 29.00 65.55
CA ASP A 225 -28.72 30.35 66.19
C ASP A 225 -30.19 30.83 66.30
N GLU A 226 -31.17 29.93 66.25
CA GLU A 226 -32.59 30.33 66.38
C GLU A 226 -33.35 29.66 67.54
N GLU A 227 -32.68 29.28 68.65
CA GLU A 227 -33.40 28.81 69.80
C GLU A 227 -32.77 29.33 71.10
N VAL A 228 -32.64 30.67 71.34
CA VAL A 228 -32.61 31.35 72.62
C VAL A 228 -32.98 32.82 72.47
N SER A 229 -34.29 33.19 72.55
CA SER A 229 -34.87 34.40 73.15
C SER A 229 -36.37 34.37 73.04
#